data_5d5c2d25a40f6756752a5ae233d80a02
#
_entry.id   5d5c2d25a40f6756752a5ae233d80a02
#
_cell.length_a   1.000
_cell.length_b   1.000
_cell.length_c   1.000
_cell.angle_alpha   90.00
_cell.angle_beta   90.00
_cell.angle_gamma   90.00
#
_symmetry.space_group_name_H-M   'P 1'
#
loop_
_entity.id
_entity.type
_entity.pdbx_description
1 polymer ?
#
loop_
_entity_poly.entity_id
_entity_poly.type
_entity_poly.pdbx_seq_one_letter_code
_entity_poly.pdbx_strand_id
1 'polypeptide(L)'
;WLWTSIADLLAEQDPAYFENFWTSPGYVGHDIPEAVLPDVIDETVTVDRVITPKDLLTDPAFSGPEYMLMKAMAGIMAGDPERMETPYAVQLSGLSESGYRLGAGLRVVSGDAAGRQLYVMSHSGDLLVGGGHGDADKEKFSGVAPGDTIHVDNRKFLAFCYFHRHHIMDDAQFDGLRVGGHPIYAQHTVPLMSPLMGVSYTGHYAGKLLWVHHTHDSSLWPSQGIIYQAAALATLGAAGAQAQFRLQWTQNAEHIMPAWLPPSPLRASNTCLVDYTPIIEQGLVDLARWVEEGVAPAATSYEYVDGQVRLPADAASRGGVQPVVSVTANGGALATVAVGEPVTLSVQADAPAAGGTIISVHWDFDGKGAYPYSDPSVDGSATSVTLSTTHAYSEPGTYFATALVASHRDGDVDAKHRRLQNLASARVVVR
;
A
#
# COMPACT_ATOMS: atom_id res chain seq x y z
N TRP A 1 -1.37 -11.59 8.78
CA TRP A 1 -0.20 -11.52 9.66
C TRP A 1 -0.30 -10.37 10.65
N LEU A 2 -0.24 -9.12 10.24
CA LEU A 2 -0.28 -7.96 11.13
C LEU A 2 -1.56 -7.95 11.99
N TRP A 3 -2.71 -8.13 11.37
CA TRP A 3 -4.01 -8.10 12.06
C TRP A 3 -4.18 -9.22 13.09
N THR A 4 -3.60 -10.37 12.85
CA THR A 4 -3.67 -11.51 13.76
C THR A 4 -2.77 -11.29 14.97
N SER A 5 -1.57 -10.72 14.73
CA SER A 5 -0.69 -10.31 15.83
C SER A 5 -1.33 -9.26 16.73
N ILE A 6 -2.10 -8.34 16.12
CA ILE A 6 -2.85 -7.31 16.85
C ILE A 6 -4.01 -7.95 17.64
N ALA A 7 -4.74 -8.90 17.06
CA ALA A 7 -5.81 -9.63 17.75
C ALA A 7 -5.29 -10.37 18.98
N ASP A 8 -4.12 -11.00 18.88
CA ASP A 8 -3.49 -11.67 20.02
C ASP A 8 -3.06 -10.68 21.09
N LEU A 9 -2.41 -9.58 20.70
CA LEU A 9 -2.01 -8.54 21.65
C LEU A 9 -3.22 -7.93 22.40
N LEU A 10 -4.31 -7.67 21.70
CA LEU A 10 -5.53 -7.17 22.32
C LEU A 10 -6.19 -8.21 23.25
N ALA A 11 -6.17 -9.48 22.84
CA ALA A 11 -6.69 -10.56 23.71
C ALA A 11 -5.84 -10.74 24.99
N GLU A 12 -4.54 -10.43 24.95
CA GLU A 12 -3.70 -10.39 26.14
C GLU A 12 -4.00 -9.16 27.02
N GLN A 13 -4.30 -8.01 26.41
CA GLN A 13 -4.63 -6.78 27.14
C GLN A 13 -6.02 -6.81 27.79
N ASP A 14 -6.99 -7.42 27.14
CA ASP A 14 -8.38 -7.51 27.60
C ASP A 14 -8.97 -8.89 27.33
N PRO A 15 -8.49 -9.94 28.01
CA PRO A 15 -8.97 -11.31 27.79
C PRO A 15 -10.46 -11.46 28.10
N ALA A 16 -10.99 -10.71 29.04
CA ALA A 16 -12.40 -10.76 29.42
C ALA A 16 -13.31 -10.30 28.26
N TYR A 17 -12.92 -9.32 27.47
CA TYR A 17 -13.70 -8.90 26.30
C TYR A 17 -13.86 -10.05 25.30
N PHE A 18 -12.78 -10.75 24.96
CA PHE A 18 -12.79 -11.82 23.96
C PHE A 18 -13.62 -13.02 24.40
N GLU A 19 -13.68 -13.29 25.70
CA GLU A 19 -14.57 -14.30 26.29
C GLU A 19 -16.02 -13.80 26.31
N ASN A 20 -16.26 -12.59 26.82
CA ASN A 20 -17.58 -12.00 26.95
C ASN A 20 -18.25 -11.75 25.60
N PHE A 21 -17.50 -11.51 24.54
CA PHE A 21 -18.05 -11.30 23.20
C PHE A 21 -19.02 -12.42 22.78
N TRP A 22 -18.73 -13.66 23.16
CA TRP A 22 -19.54 -14.83 22.80
C TRP A 22 -20.51 -15.27 23.89
N THR A 23 -20.30 -14.86 25.14
CA THR A 23 -20.97 -15.45 26.29
C THR A 23 -21.81 -14.48 27.10
N SER A 24 -21.66 -13.18 26.89
CA SER A 24 -22.27 -12.17 27.76
C SER A 24 -23.29 -11.29 27.06
N PRO A 25 -24.41 -10.97 27.69
CA PRO A 25 -25.41 -10.05 27.17
C PRO A 25 -24.82 -8.68 26.84
N GLY A 26 -25.31 -8.08 25.75
CA GLY A 26 -24.89 -6.79 25.25
C GLY A 26 -23.78 -6.85 24.17
N TYR A 27 -23.20 -8.02 23.94
CA TYR A 27 -22.22 -8.23 22.86
C TYR A 27 -22.89 -8.90 21.64
N VAL A 28 -22.48 -8.46 20.45
CA VAL A 28 -23.08 -8.94 19.18
C VAL A 28 -22.96 -10.45 19.03
N GLY A 29 -21.82 -11.03 19.38
CA GLY A 29 -21.63 -12.49 19.31
C GLY A 29 -22.56 -13.30 20.21
N HIS A 30 -23.06 -12.69 21.30
CA HIS A 30 -24.01 -13.31 22.22
C HIS A 30 -25.48 -12.97 21.86
N ASP A 31 -25.80 -11.66 21.67
CA ASP A 31 -27.16 -11.17 21.59
C ASP A 31 -27.78 -11.31 20.18
N ILE A 32 -26.94 -11.27 19.16
CA ILE A 32 -27.32 -11.36 17.74
C ILE A 32 -26.39 -12.33 17.03
N PRO A 33 -26.30 -13.60 17.49
CA PRO A 33 -25.35 -14.56 16.93
C PRO A 33 -25.56 -14.78 15.41
N GLU A 34 -26.79 -14.68 14.92
CA GLU A 34 -27.10 -14.81 13.50
C GLU A 34 -26.41 -13.74 12.61
N ALA A 35 -26.00 -12.63 13.19
CA ALA A 35 -25.23 -11.61 12.46
C ALA A 35 -23.75 -11.98 12.32
N VAL A 36 -23.21 -12.88 13.12
CA VAL A 36 -21.79 -13.25 13.17
C VAL A 36 -21.57 -14.72 12.80
N LEU A 37 -22.48 -15.61 13.16
CA LEU A 37 -22.36 -17.07 12.92
C LEU A 37 -22.08 -17.46 11.46
N PRO A 38 -22.61 -16.77 10.42
CA PRO A 38 -22.25 -17.09 9.04
C PRO A 38 -20.76 -16.93 8.73
N ASP A 39 -20.05 -16.09 9.50
CA ASP A 39 -18.62 -15.83 9.34
C ASP A 39 -17.76 -16.72 10.24
N VAL A 40 -18.35 -17.44 11.21
CA VAL A 40 -17.63 -18.28 12.17
C VAL A 40 -17.09 -19.53 11.48
N ILE A 41 -15.83 -19.83 11.78
CA ILE A 41 -15.18 -21.13 11.53
C ILE A 41 -14.70 -21.66 12.89
N ASP A 42 -15.07 -22.88 13.23
CA ASP A 42 -14.62 -23.61 14.41
C ASP A 42 -14.63 -25.10 14.07
N GLU A 43 -13.67 -25.53 13.22
CA GLU A 43 -13.69 -26.84 12.58
C GLU A 43 -12.32 -27.52 12.64
N THR A 44 -12.33 -28.84 12.75
CA THR A 44 -11.12 -29.66 12.56
C THR A 44 -11.20 -30.37 11.22
N VAL A 45 -10.24 -30.09 10.37
CA VAL A 45 -10.20 -30.50 8.96
C VAL A 45 -8.92 -31.25 8.63
N THR A 46 -8.92 -31.96 7.50
CA THR A 46 -7.79 -32.79 7.08
C THR A 46 -6.92 -32.05 6.07
N VAL A 47 -5.61 -32.24 6.18
CA VAL A 47 -4.63 -31.75 5.20
C VAL A 47 -4.57 -32.71 4.02
N ASP A 48 -4.91 -32.23 2.83
CA ASP A 48 -4.81 -33.01 1.59
C ASP A 48 -3.43 -32.87 0.96
N ARG A 49 -2.88 -31.64 1.00
CA ARG A 49 -1.58 -31.34 0.39
C ARG A 49 -0.85 -30.26 1.17
N VAL A 50 0.45 -30.41 1.30
CA VAL A 50 1.38 -29.38 1.80
C VAL A 50 2.10 -28.76 0.62
N ILE A 51 2.24 -27.44 0.60
CA ILE A 51 2.68 -26.68 -0.58
C ILE A 51 3.80 -25.73 -0.17
N THR A 52 4.90 -25.77 -0.92
CA THR A 52 6.03 -24.85 -0.76
C THR A 52 5.84 -23.60 -1.62
N PRO A 53 6.57 -22.47 -1.37
CA PRO A 53 6.62 -21.33 -2.30
C PRO A 53 7.03 -21.74 -3.71
N LYS A 54 7.94 -22.71 -3.85
CA LYS A 54 8.37 -23.25 -5.13
C LYS A 54 7.23 -23.94 -5.88
N ASP A 55 6.42 -24.75 -5.18
CA ASP A 55 5.25 -25.39 -5.78
C ASP A 55 4.26 -24.35 -6.31
N LEU A 56 3.95 -23.31 -5.52
CA LEU A 56 3.08 -22.22 -5.95
C LEU A 56 3.55 -21.52 -7.21
N LEU A 57 4.87 -21.36 -7.38
CA LEU A 57 5.45 -20.67 -8.53
C LEU A 57 5.55 -21.55 -9.77
N THR A 58 5.73 -22.86 -9.61
CA THR A 58 6.10 -23.77 -10.71
C THR A 58 5.02 -24.78 -11.09
N ASP A 59 4.11 -25.15 -10.19
CA ASP A 59 3.04 -26.11 -10.47
C ASP A 59 1.92 -25.46 -11.31
N PRO A 60 1.62 -26.01 -12.49
CA PRO A 60 0.52 -25.52 -13.34
C PRO A 60 -0.86 -25.48 -12.67
N ALA A 61 -1.09 -26.28 -11.62
CA ALA A 61 -2.32 -26.26 -10.85
C ALA A 61 -2.61 -24.90 -10.24
N PHE A 62 -1.58 -24.08 -9.99
CA PHE A 62 -1.70 -22.72 -9.43
C PHE A 62 -1.58 -21.64 -10.49
N SER A 63 -1.97 -21.87 -11.74
CA SER A 63 -1.88 -20.90 -12.84
C SER A 63 -3.03 -19.85 -12.84
N GLY A 64 -4.08 -20.06 -12.08
CA GLY A 64 -5.26 -19.18 -12.04
C GLY A 64 -4.99 -17.82 -11.39
N PRO A 65 -5.82 -16.79 -11.73
CA PRO A 65 -5.70 -15.45 -11.17
C PRO A 65 -5.96 -15.41 -9.64
N GLU A 66 -6.70 -16.37 -9.11
CA GLU A 66 -7.00 -16.52 -7.68
C GLU A 66 -5.75 -16.78 -6.82
N TYR A 67 -4.66 -17.28 -7.44
CA TYR A 67 -3.37 -17.53 -6.76
C TYR A 67 -2.39 -16.37 -6.89
N MET A 68 -2.74 -15.29 -7.58
CA MET A 68 -1.81 -14.21 -7.93
C MET A 68 -1.16 -13.58 -6.71
N LEU A 69 -1.94 -13.28 -5.66
CA LEU A 69 -1.41 -12.70 -4.42
C LEU A 69 -0.45 -13.65 -3.70
N MET A 70 -0.82 -14.92 -3.59
CA MET A 70 0.02 -15.95 -2.96
C MET A 70 1.34 -16.13 -3.72
N LYS A 71 1.28 -16.14 -5.06
CA LYS A 71 2.47 -16.22 -5.93
C LYS A 71 3.36 -14.99 -5.81
N ALA A 72 2.77 -13.79 -5.69
CA ALA A 72 3.54 -12.57 -5.45
C ALA A 72 4.28 -12.63 -4.12
N MET A 73 3.64 -13.10 -3.06
CA MET A 73 4.26 -13.30 -1.75
C MET A 73 5.35 -14.38 -1.79
N ALA A 74 5.10 -15.51 -2.48
CA ALA A 74 6.10 -16.56 -2.70
C ALA A 74 7.31 -16.04 -3.51
N GLY A 75 7.06 -15.17 -4.50
CA GLY A 75 8.09 -14.53 -5.32
C GLY A 75 9.07 -13.66 -4.52
N ILE A 76 8.61 -13.03 -3.43
CA ILE A 76 9.50 -12.27 -2.53
C ILE A 76 10.54 -13.18 -1.87
N MET A 77 10.24 -14.45 -1.70
CA MET A 77 11.13 -15.43 -1.08
C MET A 77 12.10 -16.06 -2.09
N ALA A 78 11.97 -15.77 -3.38
CA ALA A 78 12.73 -16.43 -4.45
C ALA A 78 14.27 -16.29 -4.33
N GLY A 79 14.75 -15.29 -3.59
CA GLY A 79 16.17 -15.09 -3.28
C GLY A 79 16.72 -15.95 -2.12
N ASP A 80 15.86 -16.69 -1.42
CA ASP A 80 16.21 -17.50 -0.25
C ASP A 80 15.86 -18.99 -0.51
N PRO A 81 16.86 -19.83 -0.86
CA PRO A 81 16.62 -21.24 -1.20
C PRO A 81 15.96 -22.05 -0.06
N GLU A 82 16.27 -21.76 1.19
CA GLU A 82 15.70 -22.45 2.34
C GLU A 82 14.21 -22.15 2.49
N ARG A 83 13.85 -20.88 2.38
CA ARG A 83 12.44 -20.45 2.40
C ARG A 83 11.63 -20.99 1.22
N MET A 84 12.25 -21.16 0.07
CA MET A 84 11.58 -21.70 -1.12
C MET A 84 11.16 -23.16 -0.96
N GLU A 85 11.85 -23.92 -0.14
CA GLU A 85 11.56 -25.34 0.15
C GLU A 85 10.78 -25.50 1.48
N THR A 86 10.60 -24.44 2.26
CA THR A 86 9.82 -24.51 3.52
C THR A 86 8.32 -24.59 3.20
N PRO A 87 7.59 -25.59 3.72
CA PRO A 87 6.15 -25.69 3.57
C PRO A 87 5.44 -24.39 3.98
N TYR A 88 4.78 -23.76 3.03
CA TYR A 88 4.25 -22.39 3.12
C TYR A 88 2.73 -22.33 3.22
N ALA A 89 2.06 -23.29 2.59
CA ALA A 89 0.62 -23.38 2.56
C ALA A 89 0.13 -24.83 2.68
N VAL A 90 -1.14 -24.99 3.01
CA VAL A 90 -1.82 -26.28 3.04
C VAL A 90 -3.12 -26.19 2.24
N GLN A 91 -3.41 -27.24 1.48
CA GLN A 91 -4.73 -27.51 0.94
C GLN A 91 -5.47 -28.35 1.94
N LEU A 92 -6.67 -27.90 2.32
CA LEU A 92 -7.51 -28.58 3.31
C LEU A 92 -8.71 -29.27 2.63
N SER A 93 -9.28 -30.26 3.28
CA SER A 93 -10.56 -30.86 2.92
C SER A 93 -11.52 -30.89 4.11
N GLY A 94 -12.79 -30.63 3.83
CA GLY A 94 -13.85 -30.61 4.84
C GLY A 94 -14.06 -29.26 5.52
N LEU A 95 -13.40 -28.20 5.07
CA LEU A 95 -13.68 -26.86 5.54
C LEU A 95 -15.00 -26.36 4.93
N SER A 96 -15.89 -25.78 5.76
CA SER A 96 -17.16 -25.22 5.31
C SER A 96 -16.96 -24.18 4.22
N GLU A 97 -17.85 -24.12 3.23
CA GLU A 97 -17.82 -23.08 2.18
C GLU A 97 -18.06 -21.67 2.74
N SER A 98 -18.87 -21.57 3.80
CA SER A 98 -19.09 -20.35 4.55
C SER A 98 -17.97 -20.08 5.56
N GLY A 99 -17.90 -18.85 6.05
CA GLY A 99 -16.96 -18.45 7.07
C GLY A 99 -15.81 -17.56 6.57
N TYR A 100 -15.33 -16.72 7.46
CA TYR A 100 -14.28 -15.73 7.15
C TYR A 100 -12.91 -16.30 7.49
N ARG A 101 -12.11 -16.60 6.48
CA ARG A 101 -10.85 -17.35 6.62
C ARG A 101 -9.66 -16.50 7.05
N LEU A 102 -9.55 -15.26 6.59
CA LEU A 102 -8.40 -14.41 6.91
C LEU A 102 -8.29 -14.15 8.41
N GLY A 103 -7.10 -14.30 8.96
CA GLY A 103 -6.84 -14.09 10.40
C GLY A 103 -7.33 -15.23 11.29
N ALA A 104 -7.93 -16.30 10.72
CA ALA A 104 -8.27 -17.49 11.51
C ALA A 104 -7.01 -18.13 12.09
N GLY A 105 -7.09 -18.60 13.33
CA GLY A 105 -6.07 -19.43 13.95
C GLY A 105 -6.02 -20.82 13.31
N LEU A 106 -4.83 -21.34 13.11
CA LEU A 106 -4.55 -22.68 12.60
C LEU A 106 -3.78 -23.45 13.67
N ARG A 107 -4.39 -24.38 14.35
CA ARG A 107 -3.70 -25.26 15.30
C ARG A 107 -3.54 -26.67 14.71
N VAL A 108 -2.31 -27.06 14.48
CA VAL A 108 -2.01 -28.43 14.07
C VAL A 108 -2.38 -29.39 15.20
N VAL A 109 -3.26 -30.36 14.93
CA VAL A 109 -3.81 -31.27 15.94
C VAL A 109 -3.10 -32.61 15.95
N SER A 110 -2.66 -33.08 14.79
CA SER A 110 -1.98 -34.38 14.65
C SER A 110 -0.64 -34.27 13.91
N GLY A 111 0.11 -35.36 13.85
CA GLY A 111 1.40 -35.46 13.19
C GLY A 111 2.56 -34.86 13.99
N ASP A 112 3.73 -34.79 13.35
CA ASP A 112 4.97 -34.33 13.99
C ASP A 112 4.97 -32.87 14.40
N ALA A 113 4.12 -32.06 13.76
CA ALA A 113 3.94 -30.63 14.05
C ALA A 113 2.80 -30.35 15.03
N ALA A 114 2.23 -31.37 15.68
CA ALA A 114 1.10 -31.20 16.60
C ALA A 114 1.38 -30.16 17.69
N GLY A 115 0.41 -29.27 17.94
CA GLY A 115 0.53 -28.16 18.88
C GLY A 115 1.02 -26.85 18.27
N ARG A 116 1.54 -26.85 17.02
CA ARG A 116 1.97 -25.61 16.36
C ARG A 116 0.76 -24.71 16.10
N GLN A 117 0.95 -23.42 16.38
CA GLN A 117 -0.02 -22.35 16.16
C GLN A 117 0.43 -21.49 15.00
N LEU A 118 -0.44 -21.36 14.01
CA LEU A 118 -0.27 -20.47 12.85
C LEU A 118 -1.56 -19.68 12.63
N TYR A 119 -1.55 -18.81 11.62
CA TYR A 119 -2.68 -17.98 11.24
C TYR A 119 -2.84 -17.92 9.74
N VAL A 120 -4.06 -17.76 9.25
CA VAL A 120 -4.32 -17.59 7.82
C VAL A 120 -3.89 -16.19 7.39
N MET A 121 -2.84 -16.10 6.59
CA MET A 121 -2.36 -14.85 5.99
C MET A 121 -3.01 -14.55 4.66
N SER A 122 -3.31 -15.57 3.87
CA SER A 122 -3.97 -15.50 2.58
C SER A 122 -4.63 -16.83 2.27
N HIS A 123 -5.64 -16.82 1.42
CA HIS A 123 -6.31 -18.04 0.99
C HIS A 123 -6.84 -17.95 -0.43
N SER A 124 -7.05 -19.11 -1.05
CA SER A 124 -7.85 -19.29 -2.26
C SER A 124 -8.69 -20.56 -2.10
N GLY A 125 -9.98 -20.38 -1.84
CA GLY A 125 -10.80 -21.50 -1.38
C GLY A 125 -10.21 -22.11 -0.11
N ASP A 126 -9.95 -23.41 -0.13
CA ASP A 126 -9.41 -24.18 0.99
C ASP A 126 -7.88 -24.33 0.95
N LEU A 127 -7.20 -23.62 0.04
CA LEU A 127 -5.76 -23.41 0.08
C LEU A 127 -5.45 -22.25 1.01
N LEU A 128 -4.81 -22.53 2.14
CA LEU A 128 -4.48 -21.55 3.17
C LEU A 128 -2.98 -21.34 3.30
N VAL A 129 -2.53 -20.09 3.19
CA VAL A 129 -1.15 -19.70 3.49
C VAL A 129 -1.04 -19.38 4.96
N GLY A 130 -0.10 -20.01 5.64
CA GLY A 130 0.17 -19.81 7.06
C GLY A 130 1.22 -18.75 7.35
N GLY A 131 1.01 -18.01 8.43
CA GLY A 131 1.99 -17.16 9.08
C GLY A 131 2.00 -17.43 10.58
N GLY A 132 3.05 -17.01 11.27
CA GLY A 132 3.19 -17.25 12.69
C GLY A 132 4.07 -16.22 13.36
N HIS A 133 4.44 -16.48 14.62
CA HIS A 133 5.37 -15.68 15.39
C HIS A 133 6.62 -16.48 15.75
N GLY A 134 7.78 -15.82 15.75
CA GLY A 134 9.04 -16.44 16.16
C GLY A 134 9.40 -17.65 15.32
N ASP A 135 9.62 -18.79 15.97
CA ASP A 135 10.01 -20.02 15.28
C ASP A 135 8.86 -20.64 14.46
N ALA A 136 7.60 -20.47 14.90
CA ALA A 136 6.45 -20.92 14.12
C ALA A 136 6.37 -20.23 12.75
N ASP A 137 6.79 -18.96 12.62
CA ASP A 137 6.84 -18.28 11.32
C ASP A 137 7.97 -18.80 10.42
N LYS A 138 9.07 -19.25 11.00
CA LYS A 138 10.18 -19.85 10.23
C LYS A 138 9.83 -21.25 9.76
N GLU A 139 9.23 -22.04 10.63
CA GLU A 139 8.90 -23.44 10.37
C GLU A 139 7.62 -23.64 9.57
N LYS A 140 6.66 -22.71 9.72
CA LYS A 140 5.32 -22.75 9.08
C LYS A 140 4.69 -24.16 9.17
N PHE A 141 4.49 -24.82 8.05
CA PHE A 141 3.92 -26.18 8.00
C PHE A 141 4.98 -27.30 7.92
N SER A 142 6.25 -27.03 8.24
CA SER A 142 7.27 -28.07 8.31
C SER A 142 6.86 -29.16 9.31
N GLY A 143 6.95 -30.44 8.91
CA GLY A 143 6.48 -31.56 9.71
C GLY A 143 4.99 -31.86 9.65
N VAL A 144 4.21 -31.04 8.91
CA VAL A 144 2.82 -31.37 8.55
C VAL A 144 2.82 -32.25 7.30
N ALA A 145 1.99 -33.29 7.28
CA ALA A 145 1.86 -34.21 6.17
C ALA A 145 0.38 -34.37 5.72
N PRO A 146 0.14 -34.82 4.49
CA PRO A 146 -1.20 -35.24 4.07
C PRO A 146 -1.79 -36.30 5.02
N GLY A 147 -3.04 -36.08 5.42
CA GLY A 147 -3.73 -36.89 6.42
C GLY A 147 -3.66 -36.33 7.85
N ASP A 148 -2.78 -35.39 8.13
CA ASP A 148 -2.81 -34.66 9.39
C ASP A 148 -4.06 -33.81 9.52
N THR A 149 -4.39 -33.41 10.75
CA THR A 149 -5.55 -32.58 11.02
C THR A 149 -5.15 -31.24 11.57
N ILE A 150 -5.87 -30.20 11.13
CA ILE A 150 -5.70 -28.82 11.58
C ILE A 150 -7.05 -28.34 12.10
N HIS A 151 -7.06 -27.74 13.29
CA HIS A 151 -8.20 -27.03 13.83
C HIS A 151 -8.13 -25.55 13.37
N VAL A 152 -9.18 -25.11 12.68
CA VAL A 152 -9.34 -23.75 12.17
C VAL A 152 -10.36 -23.03 13.03
N ASP A 153 -9.96 -21.93 13.68
CA ASP A 153 -10.83 -21.15 14.56
C ASP A 153 -10.62 -19.64 14.32
N ASN A 154 -11.66 -18.93 13.89
CA ASN A 154 -11.61 -17.50 13.66
C ASN A 154 -12.34 -16.66 14.73
N ARG A 155 -12.89 -17.26 15.78
CA ARG A 155 -13.74 -16.57 16.76
C ARG A 155 -13.01 -15.44 17.47
N LYS A 156 -11.73 -15.63 17.81
CA LYS A 156 -10.90 -14.55 18.37
C LYS A 156 -10.76 -13.37 17.39
N PHE A 157 -10.52 -13.66 16.13
CA PHE A 157 -10.40 -12.63 15.09
C PHE A 157 -11.72 -11.89 14.86
N LEU A 158 -12.85 -12.57 14.87
CA LEU A 158 -14.17 -11.93 14.77
C LEU A 158 -14.44 -11.02 15.98
N ALA A 159 -14.17 -11.48 17.20
CA ALA A 159 -14.27 -10.63 18.38
C ALA A 159 -13.36 -9.39 18.28
N PHE A 160 -12.15 -9.55 17.76
CA PHE A 160 -11.23 -8.44 17.47
C PHE A 160 -11.85 -7.42 16.49
N CYS A 161 -12.54 -7.85 15.44
CA CYS A 161 -13.18 -6.94 14.49
C CYS A 161 -14.21 -6.00 15.15
N TYR A 162 -14.79 -6.42 16.27
CA TYR A 162 -15.74 -5.64 17.06
C TYR A 162 -15.12 -4.90 18.25
N PHE A 163 -13.88 -5.18 18.63
CA PHE A 163 -13.24 -4.68 19.85
C PHE A 163 -13.38 -3.17 20.02
N HIS A 164 -12.99 -2.41 19.02
CA HIS A 164 -13.04 -0.94 19.05
C HIS A 164 -14.45 -0.38 18.88
N ARG A 165 -15.39 -1.14 18.32
CA ARG A 165 -16.80 -0.74 18.24
C ARG A 165 -17.47 -0.68 19.61
N HIS A 166 -16.99 -1.46 20.56
CA HIS A 166 -17.49 -1.48 21.92
C HIS A 166 -16.73 -0.53 22.86
N HIS A 167 -15.83 0.30 22.31
CA HIS A 167 -15.14 1.32 23.09
C HIS A 167 -16.12 2.37 23.65
N ILE A 168 -15.88 2.81 24.89
CA ILE A 168 -16.63 3.91 25.50
C ILE A 168 -16.31 5.19 24.75
N MET A 169 -17.32 5.78 24.13
CA MET A 169 -17.24 7.03 23.37
C MET A 169 -18.06 8.10 24.08
N ASP A 170 -17.38 9.13 24.57
CA ASP A 170 -18.00 10.27 25.27
C ASP A 170 -17.94 11.55 24.42
N ASP A 171 -18.18 11.41 23.14
CA ASP A 171 -18.18 12.51 22.16
C ASP A 171 -19.59 12.65 21.56
N ALA A 172 -20.06 13.88 21.41
CA ALA A 172 -21.41 14.22 20.91
C ALA A 172 -21.70 13.64 19.51
N GLN A 173 -20.69 13.41 18.66
CA GLN A 173 -20.87 12.76 17.38
C GLN A 173 -21.44 11.32 17.46
N PHE A 174 -21.31 10.70 18.65
CA PHE A 174 -21.84 9.35 18.91
C PHE A 174 -23.19 9.35 19.62
N ASP A 175 -23.80 10.52 19.87
CA ASP A 175 -25.08 10.61 20.55
C ASP A 175 -26.21 9.86 19.81
N GLY A 176 -26.11 9.73 18.49
CA GLY A 176 -27.04 8.90 17.71
C GLY A 176 -27.01 7.40 18.05
N LEU A 177 -25.98 6.93 18.76
CA LEU A 177 -25.85 5.56 19.24
C LEU A 177 -26.27 5.42 20.71
N ARG A 178 -27.00 6.39 21.26
CA ARG A 178 -27.52 6.40 22.64
C ARG A 178 -29.01 6.58 22.65
N VAL A 179 -29.66 5.93 23.61
CA VAL A 179 -31.08 6.12 23.93
C VAL A 179 -31.18 6.51 25.40
N GLY A 180 -31.74 7.70 25.67
CA GLY A 180 -31.80 8.21 27.04
C GLY A 180 -30.42 8.40 27.69
N GLY A 181 -29.40 8.72 26.90
CA GLY A 181 -28.00 8.88 27.35
C GLY A 181 -27.22 7.57 27.52
N HIS A 182 -27.86 6.42 27.30
CA HIS A 182 -27.21 5.12 27.41
C HIS A 182 -26.88 4.55 26.01
N PRO A 183 -25.68 3.94 25.84
CA PRO A 183 -25.34 3.25 24.60
C PRO A 183 -26.34 2.14 24.27
N ILE A 184 -26.60 1.96 22.98
CA ILE A 184 -27.49 0.88 22.47
C ILE A 184 -26.79 -0.46 22.30
N TYR A 185 -25.54 -0.57 22.74
CA TYR A 185 -24.69 -1.77 22.69
C TYR A 185 -23.74 -1.80 23.90
N ALA A 186 -23.20 -2.97 24.20
CA ALA A 186 -22.21 -3.11 25.26
C ALA A 186 -20.97 -2.25 25.00
N GLN A 187 -20.42 -1.67 26.07
CA GLN A 187 -19.20 -0.87 25.99
C GLN A 187 -18.16 -1.31 27.02
N HIS A 188 -16.90 -1.21 26.65
CA HIS A 188 -15.76 -1.41 27.53
C HIS A 188 -14.68 -0.36 27.28
N THR A 189 -13.76 -0.20 28.21
CA THR A 189 -12.61 0.70 28.06
C THR A 189 -11.56 0.03 27.18
N VAL A 190 -11.19 0.67 26.08
CA VAL A 190 -10.04 0.25 25.27
C VAL A 190 -8.79 0.96 25.79
N PRO A 191 -7.67 0.25 26.05
CA PRO A 191 -6.44 0.89 26.50
C PRO A 191 -5.93 1.94 25.52
N LEU A 192 -5.44 3.07 26.02
CA LEU A 192 -4.89 4.16 25.20
C LEU A 192 -3.73 3.71 24.28
N MET A 193 -3.01 2.66 24.70
CA MET A 193 -1.92 2.07 23.91
C MET A 193 -2.38 0.95 22.98
N SER A 194 -3.70 0.75 22.82
CA SER A 194 -4.21 -0.22 21.87
C SER A 194 -3.75 0.12 20.45
N PRO A 195 -3.16 -0.82 19.70
CA PRO A 195 -2.62 -0.57 18.35
C PRO A 195 -3.66 -0.06 17.35
N LEU A 196 -4.95 -0.29 17.63
CA LEU A 196 -6.06 0.11 16.75
C LEU A 196 -6.92 1.23 17.35
N MET A 197 -6.53 1.84 18.45
CA MET A 197 -7.25 3.01 18.96
C MET A 197 -7.32 4.15 17.95
N GLY A 198 -6.71 3.93 16.79
CA GLY A 198 -6.50 4.96 15.84
C GLY A 198 -5.62 6.03 16.47
N VAL A 199 -4.56 6.39 15.84
CA VAL A 199 -3.80 7.55 16.28
C VAL A 199 -4.77 8.72 16.18
N SER A 200 -5.21 9.24 17.29
CA SER A 200 -5.85 10.55 17.31
C SER A 200 -4.86 11.51 16.64
N TYR A 201 -5.26 12.14 15.56
CA TYR A 201 -4.43 13.13 14.88
C TYR A 201 -4.33 14.39 15.75
N THR A 202 -3.62 14.27 16.87
CA THR A 202 -3.48 15.37 17.83
C THR A 202 -2.50 16.44 17.38
N GLY A 203 -1.60 16.10 16.47
CA GLY A 203 -0.48 16.95 16.09
C GLY A 203 0.58 17.13 17.19
N HIS A 204 0.45 16.42 18.33
CA HIS A 204 1.46 16.42 19.39
C HIS A 204 2.59 15.45 19.07
N TYR A 205 3.78 15.98 18.88
CA TYR A 205 5.01 15.19 18.71
C TYR A 205 6.22 16.04 19.11
N ALA A 206 7.35 15.39 19.33
CA ALA A 206 8.63 16.03 19.58
C ALA A 206 9.54 15.91 18.34
N GLY A 207 10.32 16.96 18.05
CA GLY A 207 11.27 16.96 16.95
C GLY A 207 10.72 17.49 15.63
N LYS A 208 11.21 16.96 14.52
CA LYS A 208 10.87 17.36 13.14
C LYS A 208 10.10 16.25 12.44
N LEU A 209 9.08 16.61 11.69
CA LEU A 209 8.28 15.68 10.91
C LEU A 209 8.23 16.11 9.43
N LEU A 210 8.77 15.27 8.57
CA LEU A 210 8.56 15.33 7.13
C LEU A 210 7.54 14.25 6.75
N TRP A 211 6.35 14.68 6.33
CA TRP A 211 5.29 13.81 5.85
C TRP A 211 5.32 13.80 4.32
N VAL A 212 5.68 12.66 3.74
CA VAL A 212 5.56 12.43 2.30
C VAL A 212 4.25 11.70 2.03
N HIS A 213 3.39 12.27 1.20
CA HIS A 213 2.08 11.70 0.87
C HIS A 213 1.90 11.62 -0.65
N HIS A 214 1.05 10.68 -1.11
CA HIS A 214 0.89 10.37 -2.53
C HIS A 214 -0.49 10.78 -3.03
N THR A 215 -0.55 11.33 -4.26
CA THR A 215 -1.82 11.81 -4.81
C THR A 215 -2.77 10.71 -5.26
N HIS A 216 -2.28 9.49 -5.45
CA HIS A 216 -3.03 8.32 -5.90
C HIS A 216 -3.08 7.20 -4.85
N ASP A 217 -2.78 7.52 -3.57
CA ASP A 217 -2.84 6.52 -2.50
C ASP A 217 -4.29 6.07 -2.28
N SER A 218 -4.55 4.82 -2.67
CA SER A 218 -5.88 4.19 -2.57
C SER A 218 -6.14 3.55 -1.21
N SER A 219 -5.11 3.37 -0.41
CA SER A 219 -5.17 2.72 0.91
C SER A 219 -5.18 3.74 2.04
N LEU A 220 -4.31 4.74 1.99
CA LEU A 220 -4.22 5.86 2.93
C LEU A 220 -4.53 7.15 2.17
N TRP A 221 -5.78 7.50 2.13
CA TRP A 221 -6.29 8.56 1.26
C TRP A 221 -5.57 9.90 1.45
N PRO A 222 -5.39 10.69 0.39
CA PRO A 222 -4.72 12.00 0.43
C PRO A 222 -5.25 12.95 1.51
N SER A 223 -6.54 12.87 1.84
CA SER A 223 -7.15 13.66 2.93
C SER A 223 -6.47 13.46 4.29
N GLN A 224 -5.84 12.30 4.55
CA GLN A 224 -5.19 12.04 5.85
C GLN A 224 -3.99 12.96 6.09
N GLY A 225 -3.17 13.23 5.07
CA GLY A 225 -2.06 14.18 5.17
C GLY A 225 -2.54 15.60 5.47
N ILE A 226 -3.69 15.99 4.89
CA ILE A 226 -4.31 17.32 5.08
C ILE A 226 -4.85 17.44 6.52
N ILE A 227 -5.57 16.42 7.00
CA ILE A 227 -6.10 16.36 8.37
C ILE A 227 -4.95 16.43 9.39
N TYR A 228 -3.87 15.68 9.16
CA TYR A 228 -2.71 15.72 10.05
C TYR A 228 -2.02 17.09 10.05
N GLN A 229 -1.86 17.72 8.88
CA GLN A 229 -1.31 19.07 8.78
C GLN A 229 -2.17 20.07 9.56
N ALA A 230 -3.50 19.98 9.47
CA ALA A 230 -4.42 20.82 10.22
C ALA A 230 -4.28 20.59 11.74
N ALA A 231 -4.16 19.34 12.19
CA ALA A 231 -3.93 19.01 13.59
C ALA A 231 -2.57 19.55 14.10
N ALA A 232 -1.50 19.39 13.30
CA ALA A 232 -0.19 19.95 13.64
C ALA A 232 -0.23 21.48 13.75
N LEU A 233 -0.92 22.15 12.81
CA LEU A 233 -1.11 23.60 12.84
C LEU A 233 -1.91 24.06 14.07
N ALA A 234 -2.98 23.35 14.42
CA ALA A 234 -3.82 23.67 15.57
C ALA A 234 -3.03 23.52 16.91
N THR A 235 -2.21 22.47 17.01
CA THR A 235 -1.45 22.14 18.22
C THR A 235 -0.19 22.99 18.38
N LEU A 236 0.60 23.14 17.31
CA LEU A 236 1.90 23.82 17.36
C LEU A 236 1.80 25.32 17.10
N GLY A 237 0.66 25.79 16.60
CA GLY A 237 0.51 27.13 16.03
C GLY A 237 1.30 27.32 14.74
N ALA A 238 1.10 28.43 14.03
CA ALA A 238 1.72 28.68 12.74
C ALA A 238 3.25 28.61 12.77
N ALA A 239 3.87 29.27 13.76
CA ALA A 239 5.33 29.31 13.88
C ALA A 239 5.90 27.92 14.26
N GLY A 240 5.25 27.19 15.17
CA GLY A 240 5.65 25.83 15.54
C GLY A 240 5.52 24.85 14.39
N ALA A 241 4.38 24.87 13.67
CA ALA A 241 4.19 24.04 12.48
C ALA A 241 5.23 24.37 11.40
N GLN A 242 5.52 25.65 11.16
CA GLN A 242 6.58 26.04 10.23
C GLN A 242 7.96 25.54 10.65
N ALA A 243 8.23 25.49 11.95
CA ALA A 243 9.51 25.04 12.48
C ALA A 243 9.68 23.53 12.55
N GLN A 244 8.58 22.76 12.61
CA GLN A 244 8.63 21.33 12.93
C GLN A 244 7.92 20.42 11.92
N PHE A 245 7.05 20.93 11.06
CA PHE A 245 6.25 20.13 10.13
C PHE A 245 6.50 20.51 8.66
N ARG A 246 6.62 19.53 7.79
CA ARG A 246 6.62 19.69 6.32
C ARG A 246 5.75 18.61 5.70
N LEU A 247 4.90 19.01 4.74
CA LEU A 247 4.15 18.11 3.87
C LEU A 247 4.71 18.18 2.46
N GLN A 248 5.07 17.04 1.92
CA GLN A 248 5.48 16.87 0.53
C GLN A 248 4.51 15.94 -0.18
N TRP A 249 4.03 16.37 -1.35
CA TRP A 249 3.18 15.56 -2.21
C TRP A 249 4.00 14.91 -3.31
N THR A 250 3.78 13.62 -3.52
CA THR A 250 4.27 12.88 -4.67
C THR A 250 3.13 12.67 -5.65
N GLN A 251 3.21 13.29 -6.81
CA GLN A 251 2.27 13.09 -7.90
C GLN A 251 2.49 11.72 -8.54
N ASN A 252 1.40 11.08 -9.01
CA ASN A 252 1.44 9.79 -9.70
C ASN A 252 2.07 8.66 -8.86
N ALA A 253 1.95 8.72 -7.55
CA ALA A 253 2.39 7.65 -6.66
C ALA A 253 1.19 7.08 -5.88
N GLU A 254 1.27 5.79 -5.61
CA GLU A 254 0.26 4.99 -4.92
C GLU A 254 0.89 4.37 -3.66
N HIS A 255 0.09 3.76 -2.80
CA HIS A 255 0.54 3.15 -1.54
C HIS A 255 1.60 2.07 -1.73
N ILE A 256 1.37 1.18 -2.70
CA ILE A 256 2.30 0.10 -3.02
C ILE A 256 3.16 0.50 -4.21
N MET A 257 4.48 0.39 -4.05
CA MET A 257 5.43 0.70 -5.11
C MET A 257 5.21 -0.20 -6.34
N PRO A 258 5.20 0.35 -7.56
CA PRO A 258 5.02 -0.43 -8.79
C PRO A 258 6.01 -1.59 -8.92
N ALA A 259 7.24 -1.43 -8.44
CA ALA A 259 8.28 -2.44 -8.49
C ALA A 259 7.95 -3.73 -7.67
N TRP A 260 7.08 -3.64 -6.67
CA TRP A 260 6.69 -4.79 -5.84
C TRP A 260 5.54 -5.59 -6.43
N LEU A 261 4.89 -5.05 -7.45
CA LEU A 261 3.74 -5.68 -8.08
C LEU A 261 4.07 -5.99 -9.54
N PRO A 262 3.97 -7.25 -9.99
CA PRO A 262 4.21 -7.58 -11.37
C PRO A 262 3.25 -6.79 -12.29
N PRO A 263 3.72 -6.36 -13.48
CA PRO A 263 2.87 -5.70 -14.45
C PRO A 263 1.60 -6.52 -14.74
N SER A 264 0.46 -5.85 -14.82
CA SER A 264 -0.82 -6.46 -15.14
C SER A 264 -1.59 -5.57 -16.13
N PRO A 265 -2.26 -6.14 -17.15
CA PRO A 265 -3.12 -5.39 -18.06
C PRO A 265 -4.29 -4.68 -17.35
N LEU A 266 -4.64 -5.17 -16.16
CA LEU A 266 -5.75 -4.65 -15.35
C LEU A 266 -5.30 -3.60 -14.32
N ARG A 267 -4.03 -3.22 -14.33
CA ARG A 267 -3.47 -2.31 -13.34
C ARG A 267 -2.63 -1.23 -14.01
N ALA A 268 -2.89 0.03 -13.66
CA ALA A 268 -2.17 1.21 -14.13
C ALA A 268 -0.77 1.32 -13.47
N SER A 269 0.04 0.27 -13.51
CA SER A 269 1.34 0.26 -12.85
C SER A 269 2.31 1.26 -13.50
N ASN A 270 3.31 0.82 -14.20
CA ASN A 270 4.42 1.64 -14.70
C ASN A 270 4.05 2.70 -15.77
N THR A 271 2.79 2.75 -16.24
CA THR A 271 2.33 3.74 -17.23
C THR A 271 1.70 4.98 -16.60
N CYS A 272 1.25 4.87 -15.34
CA CYS A 272 0.57 5.96 -14.64
C CYS A 272 1.16 6.23 -13.25
N LEU A 273 2.03 5.34 -12.75
CA LEU A 273 2.57 5.39 -11.41
C LEU A 273 4.09 5.44 -11.44
N VAL A 274 4.67 6.23 -10.52
CA VAL A 274 6.12 6.33 -10.31
C VAL A 274 6.56 5.54 -9.09
N ASP A 275 7.81 5.08 -9.09
CA ASP A 275 8.47 4.62 -7.88
C ASP A 275 8.83 5.84 -7.01
N TYR A 276 8.25 5.91 -5.82
CA TYR A 276 8.49 6.98 -4.88
C TYR A 276 9.64 6.71 -3.90
N THR A 277 10.24 5.54 -3.92
CA THR A 277 11.40 5.21 -3.06
C THR A 277 12.50 6.27 -3.10
N PRO A 278 12.92 6.77 -4.28
CA PRO A 278 13.93 7.82 -4.37
C PRO A 278 13.51 9.14 -3.70
N ILE A 279 12.21 9.43 -3.63
CA ILE A 279 11.69 10.62 -2.92
C ILE A 279 11.81 10.44 -1.41
N ILE A 280 11.55 9.24 -0.90
CA ILE A 280 11.80 8.90 0.51
C ILE A 280 13.28 8.96 0.84
N GLU A 281 14.15 8.42 -0.02
CA GLU A 281 15.61 8.51 0.14
C GLU A 281 16.08 9.97 0.25
N GLN A 282 15.58 10.84 -0.65
CA GLN A 282 15.88 12.26 -0.58
C GLN A 282 15.30 12.91 0.67
N GLY A 283 14.08 12.53 1.05
CA GLY A 283 13.40 13.00 2.25
C GLY A 283 14.17 12.68 3.54
N LEU A 284 14.80 11.50 3.64
CA LEU A 284 15.66 11.14 4.76
C LEU A 284 16.90 12.05 4.86
N VAL A 285 17.54 12.35 3.74
CA VAL A 285 18.67 13.29 3.71
C VAL A 285 18.22 14.70 4.12
N ASP A 286 17.07 15.14 3.60
CA ASP A 286 16.55 16.47 3.92
C ASP A 286 16.11 16.57 5.39
N LEU A 287 15.55 15.50 5.95
CA LEU A 287 15.18 15.44 7.36
C LEU A 287 16.42 15.49 8.27
N ALA A 288 17.49 14.76 7.93
CA ALA A 288 18.76 14.81 8.65
C ALA A 288 19.33 16.23 8.66
N ARG A 289 19.41 16.88 7.49
CA ARG A 289 19.86 18.27 7.38
C ARG A 289 18.99 19.24 8.17
N TRP A 290 17.69 19.01 8.20
CA TRP A 290 16.78 19.85 8.99
C TRP A 290 17.06 19.75 10.48
N VAL A 291 17.33 18.55 10.98
CA VAL A 291 17.66 18.32 12.40
C VAL A 291 19.04 18.85 12.75
N GLU A 292 20.03 18.59 11.93
CA GLU A 292 21.46 18.84 12.22
C GLU A 292 21.90 20.27 11.86
N GLU A 293 21.41 20.78 10.73
CA GLU A 293 21.83 22.06 10.16
C GLU A 293 20.74 23.15 10.23
N GLY A 294 19.52 22.80 10.60
CA GLY A 294 18.37 23.71 10.60
C GLY A 294 17.80 24.03 9.22
N VAL A 295 18.27 23.35 8.15
CA VAL A 295 17.82 23.57 6.76
C VAL A 295 16.54 22.79 6.51
N ALA A 296 15.41 23.49 6.54
CA ALA A 296 14.09 22.85 6.40
C ALA A 296 13.86 22.31 4.97
N PRO A 297 13.25 21.10 4.82
CA PRO A 297 12.81 20.58 3.53
C PRO A 297 11.81 21.53 2.85
N ALA A 298 11.80 21.52 1.51
CA ALA A 298 10.79 22.22 0.73
C ALA A 298 9.42 21.56 0.93
N ALA A 299 8.41 22.36 1.25
CA ALA A 299 7.01 21.88 1.25
C ALA A 299 6.46 21.92 -0.19
N THR A 300 5.47 21.07 -0.47
CA THR A 300 4.70 21.14 -1.71
C THR A 300 3.45 21.99 -1.50
N SER A 301 3.23 22.98 -2.36
CA SER A 301 1.98 23.75 -2.42
C SER A 301 0.88 22.91 -3.06
N TYR A 302 -0.33 23.07 -2.57
CA TYR A 302 -1.50 22.36 -3.10
C TYR A 302 -2.81 23.09 -2.81
N GLU A 303 -3.84 22.75 -3.54
CA GLU A 303 -5.23 23.07 -3.23
C GLU A 303 -6.01 21.79 -2.94
N TYR A 304 -6.95 21.85 -2.00
CA TYR A 304 -7.85 20.74 -1.73
C TYR A 304 -9.28 21.14 -2.11
N VAL A 305 -9.75 20.61 -3.22
CA VAL A 305 -11.05 20.99 -3.82
C VAL A 305 -11.83 19.74 -4.17
N ASP A 306 -13.07 19.67 -3.73
CA ASP A 306 -13.99 18.54 -4.01
C ASP A 306 -13.39 17.17 -3.67
N GLY A 307 -12.68 17.08 -2.55
CA GLY A 307 -12.04 15.82 -2.11
C GLY A 307 -10.75 15.46 -2.85
N GLN A 308 -10.24 16.34 -3.71
CA GLN A 308 -9.03 16.10 -4.51
C GLN A 308 -7.91 17.06 -4.16
N VAL A 309 -6.68 16.53 -4.11
CA VAL A 309 -5.45 17.32 -4.05
C VAL A 309 -5.07 17.76 -5.46
N ARG A 310 -5.00 19.07 -5.68
CA ARG A 310 -4.54 19.68 -6.93
C ARG A 310 -3.20 20.36 -6.72
N LEU A 311 -2.21 19.94 -7.48
CA LEU A 311 -0.87 20.49 -7.43
C LEU A 311 -0.72 21.59 -8.51
N PRO A 312 -0.01 22.71 -8.23
CA PRO A 312 0.32 23.70 -9.25
C PRO A 312 1.00 23.09 -10.48
N ALA A 313 0.68 23.61 -11.65
CA ALA A 313 1.19 23.11 -12.92
C ALA A 313 2.64 23.53 -13.21
N ASP A 314 3.15 24.57 -12.53
CA ASP A 314 4.54 25.01 -12.67
C ASP A 314 5.39 24.62 -11.44
N ALA A 315 6.66 24.33 -11.67
CA ALA A 315 7.56 23.83 -10.65
C ALA A 315 7.87 24.84 -9.54
N ALA A 316 7.94 26.13 -9.87
CA ALA A 316 8.25 27.17 -8.90
C ALA A 316 7.10 27.38 -7.91
N SER A 317 5.86 27.43 -8.39
CA SER A 317 4.66 27.52 -7.54
C SER A 317 4.37 26.25 -6.78
N ARG A 318 4.69 25.08 -7.36
CA ARG A 318 4.48 23.77 -6.71
C ARG A 318 5.43 23.57 -5.53
N GLY A 319 6.70 23.91 -5.70
CA GLY A 319 7.74 23.57 -4.71
C GLY A 319 7.94 22.07 -4.56
N GLY A 320 8.26 21.59 -3.34
CA GLY A 320 8.62 20.19 -3.11
C GLY A 320 9.92 19.79 -3.81
N VAL A 321 10.05 18.50 -4.16
CA VAL A 321 11.26 17.95 -4.77
C VAL A 321 11.03 17.29 -6.13
N GLN A 322 9.79 16.87 -6.42
CA GLN A 322 9.46 16.09 -7.61
C GLN A 322 9.37 16.98 -8.86
N PRO A 323 9.96 16.59 -10.02
CA PRO A 323 9.84 17.36 -11.25
C PRO A 323 8.38 17.43 -11.73
N VAL A 324 8.03 18.55 -12.35
CA VAL A 324 6.76 18.76 -13.03
C VAL A 324 6.92 18.33 -14.48
N VAL A 325 6.05 17.48 -14.99
CA VAL A 325 6.13 16.89 -16.33
C VAL A 325 4.82 17.11 -17.07
N SER A 326 4.92 17.50 -18.33
CA SER A 326 3.79 17.52 -19.27
C SER A 326 4.18 16.90 -20.60
N VAL A 327 3.22 16.25 -21.26
CA VAL A 327 3.43 15.61 -22.57
C VAL A 327 2.32 16.04 -23.52
N THR A 328 2.69 16.28 -24.77
CA THR A 328 1.74 16.58 -25.84
C THR A 328 1.98 15.70 -27.06
N ALA A 329 0.92 15.41 -27.80
CA ALA A 329 0.93 14.75 -29.11
C ALA A 329 0.39 15.73 -30.15
N ASN A 330 1.20 16.08 -31.16
CA ASN A 330 0.90 17.12 -32.16
C ASN A 330 0.46 18.45 -31.51
N GLY A 331 1.08 18.80 -30.36
CA GLY A 331 0.80 20.03 -29.61
C GLY A 331 -0.43 19.98 -28.70
N GLY A 332 -1.16 18.85 -28.61
CA GLY A 332 -2.32 18.68 -27.75
C GLY A 332 -2.20 17.49 -26.79
N ALA A 333 -3.14 17.36 -25.84
CA ALA A 333 -3.22 16.18 -24.95
C ALA A 333 -3.74 14.93 -25.70
N LEU A 334 -4.32 15.12 -26.89
CA LEU A 334 -4.88 14.10 -27.77
C LEU A 334 -4.50 14.39 -29.23
N ALA A 335 -3.96 13.40 -29.93
CA ALA A 335 -3.82 13.41 -31.40
C ALA A 335 -4.62 12.28 -32.01
N THR A 336 -5.11 12.49 -33.25
CA THR A 336 -5.66 11.43 -34.11
C THR A 336 -4.83 11.40 -35.41
N VAL A 337 -4.29 10.23 -35.76
CA VAL A 337 -3.42 10.02 -36.93
C VAL A 337 -3.81 8.75 -37.67
N ALA A 338 -3.42 8.63 -38.91
CA ALA A 338 -3.56 7.39 -39.67
C ALA A 338 -2.47 6.38 -39.27
N VAL A 339 -2.71 5.08 -39.61
CA VAL A 339 -1.68 4.05 -39.45
C VAL A 339 -0.44 4.44 -40.29
N GLY A 340 0.74 4.41 -39.65
CA GLY A 340 2.01 4.80 -40.24
C GLY A 340 2.25 6.29 -40.38
N GLU A 341 1.29 7.13 -40.03
CA GLU A 341 1.47 8.59 -40.00
C GLU A 341 2.30 9.01 -38.78
N PRO A 342 3.39 9.80 -38.93
CA PRO A 342 4.19 10.25 -37.81
C PRO A 342 3.42 11.20 -36.88
N VAL A 343 3.50 10.97 -35.59
CA VAL A 343 3.04 11.90 -34.55
C VAL A 343 4.23 12.52 -33.84
N THR A 344 4.21 13.84 -33.66
CA THR A 344 5.21 14.56 -32.87
C THR A 344 4.80 14.51 -31.40
N LEU A 345 5.66 13.90 -30.59
CA LEU A 345 5.50 13.82 -29.14
C LEU A 345 6.49 14.81 -28.50
N SER A 346 5.99 15.68 -27.62
CA SER A 346 6.83 16.66 -26.92
C SER A 346 6.64 16.50 -25.43
N VAL A 347 7.75 16.54 -24.69
CA VAL A 347 7.79 16.59 -23.22
C VAL A 347 8.39 17.91 -22.77
N GLN A 348 7.75 18.53 -21.80
CA GLN A 348 8.32 19.59 -20.97
C GLN A 348 8.46 19.08 -19.55
N ALA A 349 9.64 19.26 -18.96
CA ALA A 349 9.92 18.88 -17.58
C ALA A 349 10.71 19.98 -16.88
N ASP A 350 10.24 20.36 -15.69
CA ASP A 350 10.80 21.42 -14.88
C ASP A 350 11.04 20.91 -13.46
N ALA A 351 12.27 20.94 -12.98
CA ALA A 351 12.60 20.60 -11.59
C ALA A 351 12.36 21.81 -10.68
N PRO A 352 11.65 21.65 -9.53
CA PRO A 352 11.61 22.71 -8.53
C PRO A 352 13.00 22.95 -7.94
N ALA A 353 13.21 24.08 -7.28
CA ALA A 353 14.51 24.48 -6.75
C ALA A 353 15.19 23.42 -5.85
N ALA A 354 14.39 22.66 -5.09
CA ALA A 354 14.88 21.57 -4.25
C ALA A 354 14.96 20.21 -4.97
N GLY A 355 14.55 20.13 -6.24
CA GLY A 355 14.57 18.92 -7.07
C GLY A 355 15.86 18.72 -7.86
N GLY A 356 16.71 19.76 -7.93
CA GLY A 356 17.98 19.72 -8.67
C GLY A 356 17.81 19.93 -10.18
N THR A 357 18.44 19.08 -10.98
CA THR A 357 18.44 19.16 -12.45
C THR A 357 17.88 17.87 -13.07
N ILE A 358 17.38 17.96 -14.29
CA ILE A 358 16.83 16.81 -15.03
C ILE A 358 17.98 15.93 -15.51
N ILE A 359 17.95 14.66 -15.13
CA ILE A 359 19.02 13.70 -15.39
C ILE A 359 18.63 12.63 -16.40
N SER A 360 17.33 12.44 -16.66
CA SER A 360 16.89 11.50 -17.70
C SER A 360 15.46 11.78 -18.16
N VAL A 361 15.21 11.48 -19.43
CA VAL A 361 13.89 11.43 -20.04
C VAL A 361 13.80 10.11 -20.82
N HIS A 362 12.83 9.27 -20.45
CA HIS A 362 12.58 8.00 -21.12
C HIS A 362 11.18 7.95 -21.67
N TRP A 363 10.99 7.33 -22.84
CA TRP A 363 9.72 7.22 -23.50
C TRP A 363 9.21 5.78 -23.55
N ASP A 364 7.91 5.65 -23.32
CA ASP A 364 7.09 4.49 -23.63
C ASP A 364 5.99 4.92 -24.61
N PHE A 365 6.22 4.68 -25.90
CA PHE A 365 5.27 5.09 -26.93
C PHE A 365 3.99 4.27 -26.92
N ASP A 366 4.10 3.00 -26.52
CA ASP A 366 2.98 2.05 -26.56
C ASP A 366 2.12 2.05 -25.28
N GLY A 367 2.58 2.71 -24.21
CA GLY A 367 1.92 2.68 -22.91
C GLY A 367 1.99 1.31 -22.21
N LYS A 368 3.11 0.58 -22.37
CA LYS A 368 3.34 -0.75 -21.78
C LYS A 368 4.14 -0.73 -20.47
N GLY A 369 4.67 0.45 -20.08
CA GLY A 369 5.45 0.63 -18.86
C GLY A 369 6.90 0.17 -18.92
N ALA A 370 7.47 0.00 -20.13
CA ALA A 370 8.83 -0.51 -20.32
C ALA A 370 9.88 0.58 -20.57
N TYR A 371 9.50 1.77 -21.03
CA TYR A 371 10.37 2.93 -21.29
C TYR A 371 11.68 2.64 -22.04
N PRO A 372 11.63 1.99 -23.22
CA PRO A 372 12.84 1.50 -23.89
C PRO A 372 13.67 2.61 -24.56
N TYR A 373 13.13 3.82 -24.70
CA TYR A 373 13.77 4.91 -25.41
C TYR A 373 14.25 5.98 -24.43
N SER A 374 15.55 6.27 -24.46
CA SER A 374 16.17 7.33 -23.65
C SER A 374 16.57 8.49 -24.56
N ASP A 375 16.28 9.72 -24.14
CA ASP A 375 16.76 10.90 -24.85
C ASP A 375 18.23 11.17 -24.49
N PRO A 376 19.17 11.11 -25.46
CA PRO A 376 20.60 11.25 -25.18
C PRO A 376 21.04 12.71 -24.97
N SER A 377 20.18 13.69 -25.18
CA SER A 377 20.51 15.10 -25.03
C SER A 377 20.46 15.59 -23.57
N VAL A 378 19.92 14.75 -22.65
CA VAL A 378 19.84 15.09 -21.24
C VAL A 378 21.13 14.72 -20.53
N ASP A 379 21.86 15.74 -20.07
CA ASP A 379 23.19 15.62 -19.48
C ASP A 379 23.27 15.96 -17.98
N GLY A 380 22.13 16.22 -17.34
CA GLY A 380 22.07 16.55 -15.92
C GLY A 380 22.38 18.02 -15.58
N SER A 381 22.59 18.90 -16.58
CA SER A 381 22.97 20.29 -16.33
C SER A 381 21.78 21.26 -16.21
N ALA A 382 20.63 20.91 -16.78
CA ALA A 382 19.48 21.80 -16.87
C ALA A 382 18.40 21.51 -15.83
N THR A 383 17.82 22.56 -15.23
CA THR A 383 16.65 22.47 -14.36
C THR A 383 15.34 22.32 -15.14
N SER A 384 15.35 22.66 -16.43
CA SER A 384 14.20 22.61 -17.34
C SER A 384 14.63 22.05 -18.69
N VAL A 385 13.83 21.15 -19.25
CA VAL A 385 14.04 20.61 -20.61
C VAL A 385 12.73 20.64 -21.39
N THR A 386 12.83 20.92 -22.69
CA THR A 386 11.75 20.74 -23.66
C THR A 386 12.31 19.93 -24.81
N LEU A 387 11.80 18.70 -24.98
CA LEU A 387 12.29 17.74 -25.96
C LEU A 387 11.15 17.27 -26.83
N SER A 388 11.45 16.94 -28.08
CA SER A 388 10.48 16.42 -29.02
C SER A 388 11.05 15.23 -29.79
N THR A 389 10.20 14.22 -29.99
CA THR A 389 10.50 13.06 -30.82
C THR A 389 9.34 12.77 -31.75
N THR A 390 9.54 11.93 -32.75
CA THR A 390 8.48 11.47 -33.63
C THR A 390 8.33 9.96 -33.54
N HIS A 391 7.08 9.48 -33.54
CA HIS A 391 6.76 8.07 -33.55
C HIS A 391 5.64 7.79 -34.57
N ALA A 392 5.67 6.62 -35.21
CA ALA A 392 4.62 6.16 -36.13
C ALA A 392 4.13 4.79 -35.66
N TYR A 393 2.84 4.67 -35.46
CA TYR A 393 2.20 3.43 -35.04
C TYR A 393 1.82 2.57 -36.28
N SER A 394 2.16 1.29 -36.22
CA SER A 394 1.91 0.34 -37.30
C SER A 394 0.50 -0.27 -37.29
N GLU A 395 -0.24 -0.11 -36.19
CA GLU A 395 -1.56 -0.72 -36.04
C GLU A 395 -2.58 0.29 -35.52
N PRO A 396 -3.87 0.15 -35.91
CA PRO A 396 -4.92 0.97 -35.29
C PRO A 396 -5.07 0.69 -33.82
N GLY A 397 -5.41 1.73 -33.04
CA GLY A 397 -5.57 1.58 -31.60
C GLY A 397 -5.59 2.90 -30.86
N THR A 398 -5.65 2.82 -29.53
CA THR A 398 -5.47 3.95 -28.64
C THR A 398 -4.22 3.71 -27.82
N TYR A 399 -3.27 4.63 -27.92
CA TYR A 399 -1.98 4.57 -27.25
C TYR A 399 -1.86 5.73 -26.27
N PHE A 400 -1.14 5.50 -25.18
CA PHE A 400 -0.79 6.52 -24.19
C PHE A 400 0.73 6.68 -24.19
N ALA A 401 1.21 7.54 -25.10
CA ALA A 401 2.64 7.84 -25.17
C ALA A 401 3.06 8.57 -23.90
N THR A 402 3.92 7.94 -23.11
CA THR A 402 4.30 8.37 -21.76
C THR A 402 5.78 8.73 -21.72
N ALA A 403 6.11 9.87 -21.12
CA ALA A 403 7.47 10.24 -20.76
C ALA A 403 7.67 10.07 -19.25
N LEU A 404 8.66 9.28 -18.85
CA LEU A 404 9.17 9.15 -17.49
C LEU A 404 10.41 10.03 -17.37
N VAL A 405 10.36 10.99 -16.46
CA VAL A 405 11.43 11.97 -16.23
C VAL A 405 12.00 11.77 -14.83
N ALA A 406 13.32 11.83 -14.70
CA ALA A 406 13.97 11.88 -13.40
C ALA A 406 14.81 13.16 -13.25
N SER A 407 14.81 13.71 -12.03
CA SER A 407 15.75 14.74 -11.60
C SER A 407 16.63 14.23 -10.46
N HIS A 408 17.75 14.89 -10.23
CA HIS A 408 18.65 14.59 -9.12
C HIS A 408 19.24 15.90 -8.59
N ARG A 409 19.34 16.01 -7.25
CA ARG A 409 19.75 17.26 -6.62
C ARG A 409 21.14 17.72 -7.04
N ASP A 410 22.04 16.77 -7.28
CA ASP A 410 23.42 17.05 -7.64
C ASP A 410 23.70 16.92 -9.16
N GLY A 411 22.64 16.69 -9.97
CA GLY A 411 22.76 16.54 -11.43
C GLY A 411 23.48 15.26 -11.89
N ASP A 412 23.64 14.28 -11.00
CA ASP A 412 24.35 13.04 -11.31
C ASP A 412 23.46 12.12 -12.18
N VAL A 413 23.79 12.02 -13.46
CA VAL A 413 23.08 11.18 -14.45
C VAL A 413 23.24 9.68 -14.17
N ASP A 414 24.31 9.29 -13.49
CA ASP A 414 24.65 7.91 -13.14
C ASP A 414 24.14 7.53 -11.74
N ALA A 415 23.49 8.45 -11.04
CA ALA A 415 22.95 8.22 -9.70
C ALA A 415 22.08 6.97 -9.69
N LYS A 416 22.29 6.10 -8.68
CA LYS A 416 21.48 4.92 -8.44
C LYS A 416 20.37 5.16 -7.40
N HIS A 417 20.52 6.21 -6.60
CA HIS A 417 19.63 6.61 -5.52
C HIS A 417 19.15 8.04 -5.72
N ARG A 418 18.06 8.41 -5.05
CA ARG A 418 17.50 9.76 -5.04
C ARG A 418 17.15 10.31 -6.44
N ARG A 419 16.79 9.42 -7.38
CA ARG A 419 16.30 9.76 -8.72
C ARG A 419 14.83 10.14 -8.63
N LEU A 420 14.55 11.42 -8.45
CA LEU A 420 13.22 11.94 -8.21
C LEU A 420 12.38 11.84 -9.50
N GLN A 421 11.47 10.90 -9.56
CA GLN A 421 10.72 10.58 -10.77
C GLN A 421 9.36 11.27 -10.83
N ASN A 422 8.94 11.62 -12.04
CA ASN A 422 7.57 11.92 -12.39
C ASN A 422 7.30 11.51 -13.85
N LEU A 423 6.02 11.40 -14.22
CA LEU A 423 5.62 11.06 -15.59
C LEU A 423 4.38 11.83 -16.04
N ALA A 424 4.21 11.90 -17.34
CA ALA A 424 2.98 12.37 -17.98
C ALA A 424 2.76 11.65 -19.31
N SER A 425 1.52 11.63 -19.79
CA SER A 425 1.12 10.95 -21.01
C SER A 425 0.31 11.85 -21.94
N ALA A 426 0.42 11.62 -23.25
CA ALA A 426 -0.53 12.11 -24.24
C ALA A 426 -1.23 10.95 -24.92
N ARG A 427 -2.51 11.11 -25.22
CA ARG A 427 -3.32 10.09 -25.91
C ARG A 427 -3.14 10.21 -27.42
N VAL A 428 -2.87 9.08 -28.10
CA VAL A 428 -2.82 8.98 -29.54
C VAL A 428 -3.85 7.97 -30.02
N VAL A 429 -4.78 8.39 -30.86
CA VAL A 429 -5.77 7.53 -31.53
C VAL A 429 -5.31 7.30 -32.96
N VAL A 430 -5.04 6.05 -33.31
CA VAL A 430 -4.60 5.62 -34.64
C VAL A 430 -5.77 4.92 -35.36
N ARG A 431 -6.09 5.37 -36.58
CA ARG A 431 -7.24 4.87 -37.36
C ARG A 431 -6.82 4.41 -38.74
#